data_7622a8565f73d80ec92e40357b2f4c3f
#
_entry.id   7622a8565f73d80ec92e40357b2f4c3f
#
_cell.length_a   1.000
_cell.length_b   1.000
_cell.length_c   1.000
_cell.angle_alpha   90.00
_cell.angle_beta   90.00
_cell.angle_gamma   90.00
#
_symmetry.space_group_name_H-M   'P 1'
#
loop_
_entity.id
_entity.type
_entity.pdbx_description
1 polymer ?
#
loop_
_entity_poly.entity_id
_entity_poly.type
_entity_poly.pdbx_seq_one_letter_code
_entity_poly.pdbx_strand_id
1 'polypeptide(L)'
;MKPEAKPEVLGTSSAKSSPLLEQQPSQPLQHQETAQQDSFTSTLSHKSHARITLAQAPYVTSSPTVSHLAHCVVDLSAPTKADAPFAALYLRSITSSLIITGQVAGAIHITDVSNSVIVTACRQFRMHGSKDVDVYLHSTSRPIFEDCEGLRFAPLPDSYVSPSFGI
;
A
#
# COMPACT_ATOMS: atom_id res chain seq x y z
N MET A 1 80.37 1.53 -36.26
CA MET A 1 80.69 0.29 -36.98
C MET A 1 79.58 -0.71 -36.71
N LYS A 2 78.82 -0.97 -37.75
CA LYS A 2 77.95 -2.12 -37.97
C LYS A 2 78.79 -3.42 -37.94
N PRO A 3 78.26 -4.67 -37.88
CA PRO A 3 76.93 -5.18 -38.24
C PRO A 3 76.38 -6.21 -37.24
N GLU A 4 75.06 -6.46 -37.29
CA GLU A 4 74.31 -7.50 -38.05
C GLU A 4 74.46 -8.94 -37.51
N ALA A 5 73.36 -9.60 -37.13
CA ALA A 5 72.67 -10.60 -37.90
C ALA A 5 71.68 -11.44 -36.99
N LYS A 6 70.48 -11.58 -37.48
CA LYS A 6 69.53 -12.68 -37.25
C LYS A 6 70.12 -14.01 -37.85
N PRO A 7 69.61 -15.24 -37.53
CA PRO A 7 68.28 -15.74 -37.81
C PRO A 7 67.70 -16.76 -36.81
N GLU A 8 66.36 -16.88 -36.88
CA GLU A 8 65.44 -18.03 -37.08
C GLU A 8 65.76 -19.42 -36.50
N VAL A 9 64.86 -20.15 -35.90
CA VAL A 9 63.83 -21.05 -36.48
C VAL A 9 63.16 -21.93 -35.41
N LEU A 10 61.84 -22.06 -35.55
CA LEU A 10 60.92 -23.19 -35.34
C LEU A 10 60.96 -24.06 -34.06
N GLY A 11 59.76 -24.27 -33.51
CA GLY A 11 59.47 -25.48 -32.71
C GLY A 11 58.19 -25.45 -31.96
N THR A 12 57.11 -25.78 -32.62
CA THR A 12 55.83 -26.30 -32.20
C THR A 12 55.79 -26.96 -30.82
N SER A 13 54.79 -26.68 -29.98
CA SER A 13 53.84 -27.68 -29.48
C SER A 13 52.70 -27.10 -28.63
N SER A 14 51.57 -27.51 -28.99
CA SER A 14 50.24 -27.38 -28.40
C SER A 14 50.18 -27.84 -26.94
N ALA A 15 49.57 -27.02 -26.06
CA ALA A 15 48.89 -27.50 -24.86
C ALA A 15 47.72 -26.59 -24.54
N LYS A 16 46.52 -27.16 -24.65
CA LYS A 16 45.25 -26.60 -24.21
C LYS A 16 45.27 -26.33 -22.71
N SER A 17 44.98 -25.12 -22.33
CA SER A 17 44.52 -24.81 -20.98
C SER A 17 43.16 -24.12 -21.08
N SER A 18 42.19 -24.77 -20.46
CA SER A 18 40.79 -24.35 -20.33
C SER A 18 40.69 -23.02 -19.55
N PRO A 19 39.71 -22.15 -19.88
CA PRO A 19 39.48 -20.95 -19.11
C PRO A 19 38.79 -21.30 -17.78
N LEU A 20 39.30 -20.75 -16.72
CA LEU A 20 38.72 -20.68 -15.38
C LEU A 20 37.33 -20.04 -15.50
N LEU A 21 36.32 -20.75 -14.99
CA LEU A 21 35.00 -20.19 -14.74
C LEU A 21 35.10 -19.13 -13.65
N GLU A 22 35.05 -17.91 -14.05
CA GLU A 22 34.88 -16.76 -13.16
C GLU A 22 33.43 -16.82 -12.60
N GLN A 23 33.34 -17.17 -11.31
CA GLN A 23 32.09 -17.12 -10.56
C GLN A 23 31.70 -15.66 -10.38
N GLN A 24 30.66 -15.23 -11.12
CA GLN A 24 29.98 -13.98 -10.84
C GLN A 24 29.27 -14.07 -9.47
N PRO A 25 29.42 -13.07 -8.60
CA PRO A 25 28.64 -13.03 -7.37
C PRO A 25 27.17 -12.83 -7.70
N SER A 26 26.35 -13.75 -7.17
CA SER A 26 24.89 -13.71 -7.22
C SER A 26 24.38 -12.39 -6.65
N GLN A 27 23.81 -11.55 -7.49
CA GLN A 27 23.08 -10.36 -7.05
C GLN A 27 21.83 -10.81 -6.27
N PRO A 28 21.54 -10.20 -5.11
CA PRO A 28 20.28 -10.44 -4.42
C PRO A 28 19.12 -10.00 -5.30
N LEU A 29 18.14 -10.88 -5.49
CA LEU A 29 16.87 -10.56 -6.10
C LEU A 29 16.23 -9.41 -5.32
N GLN A 30 16.35 -8.19 -5.83
CA GLN A 30 15.56 -7.07 -5.38
C GLN A 30 14.12 -7.32 -5.82
N HIS A 31 13.29 -7.74 -4.88
CA HIS A 31 11.84 -7.63 -5.04
C HIS A 31 11.51 -6.15 -5.19
N GLN A 32 11.41 -5.69 -6.42
CA GLN A 32 10.79 -4.41 -6.72
C GLN A 32 9.30 -4.53 -6.39
N GLU A 33 8.95 -4.14 -5.18
CA GLU A 33 7.58 -3.84 -4.80
C GLU A 33 7.15 -2.64 -5.66
N THR A 34 6.47 -2.92 -6.76
CA THR A 34 5.92 -1.90 -7.64
C THR A 34 4.76 -1.24 -6.90
N ALA A 35 5.02 -0.13 -6.22
CA ALA A 35 3.98 0.73 -5.72
C ALA A 35 3.24 1.33 -6.93
N GLN A 36 2.11 0.73 -7.29
CA GLN A 36 1.23 1.29 -8.31
C GLN A 36 0.59 2.57 -7.75
N GLN A 37 1.01 3.71 -8.25
CA GLN A 37 0.30 4.97 -8.07
C GLN A 37 -0.91 4.96 -9.01
N ASP A 38 -2.01 4.38 -8.54
CA ASP A 38 -3.28 4.46 -9.26
C ASP A 38 -3.84 5.88 -9.10
N SER A 39 -4.15 6.53 -10.21
CA SER A 39 -4.87 7.80 -10.23
C SER A 39 -6.31 7.56 -9.82
N PHE A 40 -6.57 7.76 -8.54
CA PHE A 40 -7.86 7.53 -7.92
C PHE A 40 -8.79 8.73 -8.13
N THR A 41 -9.73 8.63 -9.05
CA THR A 41 -10.68 9.72 -9.32
C THR A 41 -11.95 9.64 -8.46
N SER A 42 -12.55 8.47 -8.30
CA SER A 42 -13.76 8.30 -7.46
C SER A 42 -13.95 6.88 -6.93
N THR A 43 -13.41 5.87 -7.59
CA THR A 43 -13.61 4.47 -7.22
C THR A 43 -12.29 3.70 -7.34
N LEU A 44 -11.95 2.99 -6.27
CA LEU A 44 -10.88 2.00 -6.24
C LEU A 44 -11.51 0.63 -6.08
N SER A 45 -11.33 -0.26 -7.03
CA SER A 45 -11.98 -1.57 -6.96
C SER A 45 -11.23 -2.69 -7.66
N HIS A 46 -11.62 -3.95 -7.31
CA HIS A 46 -11.16 -5.17 -7.96
C HIS A 46 -9.63 -5.32 -7.94
N LYS A 47 -9.03 -5.16 -6.76
CA LYS A 47 -7.59 -5.38 -6.53
C LYS A 47 -7.36 -6.52 -5.55
N SER A 48 -6.29 -7.25 -5.77
CA SER A 48 -5.83 -8.27 -4.84
C SER A 48 -4.32 -8.25 -4.71
N HIS A 49 -3.82 -8.57 -3.50
CA HIS A 49 -2.38 -8.63 -3.19
C HIS A 49 -1.63 -7.36 -3.60
N ALA A 50 -2.25 -6.19 -3.35
CA ALA A 50 -1.73 -4.91 -3.79
C ALA A 50 -1.47 -3.97 -2.61
N ARG A 51 -0.42 -3.17 -2.73
CA ARG A 51 -0.21 -1.99 -1.89
C ARG A 51 -0.59 -0.75 -2.69
N ILE A 52 -1.54 0.00 -2.17
CA ILE A 52 -2.12 1.16 -2.82
C ILE A 52 -1.95 2.35 -1.89
N THR A 53 -1.27 3.38 -2.37
CA THR A 53 -1.10 4.63 -1.64
C THR A 53 -1.68 5.75 -2.48
N LEU A 54 -2.61 6.50 -1.91
CA LEU A 54 -3.16 7.65 -2.59
C LEU A 54 -2.14 8.80 -2.53
N ALA A 55 -1.59 9.17 -3.68
CA ALA A 55 -0.77 10.37 -3.78
C ALA A 55 -1.61 11.61 -3.49
N GLN A 56 -0.97 12.71 -3.07
CA GLN A 56 -1.64 14.02 -2.94
C GLN A 56 -2.13 14.48 -4.32
N ALA A 57 -3.31 14.01 -4.71
CA ALA A 57 -3.92 14.42 -5.96
C ALA A 57 -4.92 15.53 -5.67
N PRO A 58 -4.86 16.66 -6.41
CA PRO A 58 -5.81 17.77 -6.24
C PRO A 58 -7.25 17.42 -6.65
N TYR A 59 -7.52 16.17 -7.00
CA TYR A 59 -8.77 15.73 -7.61
C TYR A 59 -9.44 14.55 -6.90
N VAL A 60 -9.16 14.36 -5.62
CA VAL A 60 -9.89 13.35 -4.86
C VAL A 60 -11.33 13.84 -4.72
N THR A 61 -12.27 13.03 -5.20
CA THR A 61 -13.69 13.35 -4.97
C THR A 61 -13.95 13.38 -3.48
N SER A 62 -14.85 14.24 -3.07
CA SER A 62 -15.22 14.37 -1.67
C SER A 62 -15.79 13.09 -1.06
N SER A 63 -16.21 12.10 -1.87
CA SER A 63 -16.89 10.89 -1.41
C SER A 63 -16.49 9.65 -2.23
N PRO A 64 -15.24 9.15 -2.04
CA PRO A 64 -14.75 8.00 -2.78
C PRO A 64 -15.36 6.67 -2.32
N THR A 65 -15.31 5.68 -3.21
CA THR A 65 -15.66 4.30 -2.92
C THR A 65 -14.44 3.38 -3.10
N VAL A 66 -14.20 2.54 -2.11
CA VAL A 66 -13.20 1.47 -2.13
C VAL A 66 -13.92 0.14 -2.00
N SER A 67 -13.77 -0.75 -2.98
CA SER A 67 -14.56 -1.98 -2.99
C SER A 67 -13.87 -3.17 -3.66
N HIS A 68 -14.34 -4.38 -3.31
CA HIS A 68 -13.86 -5.63 -3.92
C HIS A 68 -12.34 -5.77 -3.83
N LEU A 69 -11.81 -5.65 -2.62
CA LEU A 69 -10.39 -5.81 -2.34
C LEU A 69 -10.13 -7.08 -1.54
N ALA A 70 -9.02 -7.76 -1.86
CA ALA A 70 -8.56 -8.92 -1.11
C ALA A 70 -7.04 -8.87 -0.90
N HIS A 71 -6.58 -9.10 0.34
CA HIS A 71 -5.17 -9.10 0.69
C HIS A 71 -4.42 -7.82 0.28
N CYS A 72 -5.05 -6.66 0.52
CA CYS A 72 -4.51 -5.37 0.14
C CYS A 72 -4.06 -4.54 1.36
N VAL A 73 -3.10 -3.67 1.13
CA VAL A 73 -2.77 -2.56 2.04
C VAL A 73 -3.11 -1.26 1.31
N VAL A 74 -4.07 -0.52 1.86
CA VAL A 74 -4.57 0.72 1.25
C VAL A 74 -4.34 1.88 2.20
N ASP A 75 -3.57 2.87 1.77
CA ASP A 75 -3.32 4.10 2.52
C ASP A 75 -3.89 5.31 1.77
N LEU A 76 -4.99 5.83 2.27
CA LEU A 76 -5.69 7.00 1.77
C LEU A 76 -5.39 8.26 2.61
N SER A 77 -4.42 8.21 3.52
CA SER A 77 -4.20 9.28 4.51
C SER A 77 -3.52 10.53 3.94
N ALA A 78 -2.82 10.42 2.80
CA ALA A 78 -2.04 11.53 2.26
C ALA A 78 -2.86 12.79 1.92
N PRO A 79 -4.03 12.72 1.25
CA PRO A 79 -4.87 13.88 1.00
C PRO A 79 -5.37 14.54 2.28
N THR A 80 -5.70 13.75 3.29
CA THR A 80 -6.28 14.25 4.53
C THR A 80 -5.26 14.96 5.41
N LYS A 81 -3.98 14.62 5.28
CA LYS A 81 -2.87 15.35 5.92
C LYS A 81 -2.65 16.74 5.34
N ALA A 82 -3.15 17.00 4.13
CA ALA A 82 -3.09 18.30 3.46
C ALA A 82 -4.36 19.15 3.70
N ASP A 83 -5.07 18.92 4.81
CA ASP A 83 -6.32 19.59 5.19
C ASP A 83 -7.47 19.41 4.16
N ALA A 84 -7.45 18.33 3.41
CA ALA A 84 -8.50 17.96 2.46
C ALA A 84 -9.17 16.62 2.86
N PRO A 85 -9.90 16.56 3.99
CA PRO A 85 -10.56 15.34 4.41
C PRO A 85 -11.68 14.94 3.44
N PHE A 86 -11.94 13.64 3.34
CA PHE A 86 -13.10 13.18 2.59
C PHE A 86 -14.40 13.66 3.23
N ALA A 87 -15.36 14.11 2.43
CA ALA A 87 -16.70 14.46 2.93
C ALA A 87 -17.47 13.20 3.38
N ALA A 88 -17.30 12.09 2.67
CA ALA A 88 -17.75 10.75 3.05
C ALA A 88 -16.81 9.70 2.46
N LEU A 89 -16.84 8.46 2.99
CA LEU A 89 -16.06 7.35 2.44
C LEU A 89 -16.90 6.07 2.47
N TYR A 90 -16.83 5.30 1.40
CA TYR A 90 -17.54 4.03 1.27
C TYR A 90 -16.54 2.89 1.11
N LEU A 91 -16.57 1.92 2.04
CA LEU A 91 -15.79 0.68 2.00
C LEU A 91 -16.75 -0.48 1.81
N ARG A 92 -16.56 -1.31 0.77
CA ARG A 92 -17.48 -2.41 0.47
C ARG A 92 -16.76 -3.67 -0.01
N SER A 93 -17.21 -4.83 0.47
CA SER A 93 -16.73 -6.13 -0.02
C SER A 93 -15.19 -6.24 0.04
N ILE A 94 -14.61 -6.06 1.23
CA ILE A 94 -13.17 -6.06 1.45
C ILE A 94 -12.82 -7.21 2.39
N THR A 95 -11.79 -7.98 2.07
CA THR A 95 -11.35 -9.08 2.89
C THR A 95 -9.83 -9.09 3.08
N SER A 96 -9.38 -9.55 4.26
CA SER A 96 -7.97 -9.77 4.60
C SER A 96 -7.07 -8.57 4.27
N SER A 97 -7.52 -7.35 4.59
CA SER A 97 -6.87 -6.12 4.15
C SER A 97 -6.65 -5.13 5.29
N LEU A 98 -5.65 -4.27 5.13
CA LEU A 98 -5.43 -3.10 5.98
C LEU A 98 -5.85 -1.84 5.24
N ILE A 99 -6.77 -1.08 5.82
CA ILE A 99 -7.28 0.17 5.25
C ILE A 99 -7.00 1.33 6.20
N ILE A 100 -6.19 2.27 5.77
CA ILE A 100 -5.89 3.51 6.50
C ILE A 100 -6.58 4.64 5.75
N THR A 101 -7.66 5.17 6.32
CA THR A 101 -8.50 6.14 5.60
C THR A 101 -8.01 7.58 5.72
N GLY A 102 -7.22 7.89 6.77
CA GLY A 102 -7.02 9.27 7.18
C GLY A 102 -8.29 9.85 7.80
N GLN A 103 -8.58 11.12 7.51
CA GLN A 103 -9.71 11.86 8.09
C GLN A 103 -10.91 11.88 7.13
N VAL A 104 -12.09 11.61 7.68
CA VAL A 104 -13.38 11.68 6.99
C VAL A 104 -14.26 12.70 7.72
N ALA A 105 -14.47 13.87 7.14
CA ALA A 105 -15.22 14.98 7.75
C ALA A 105 -16.70 14.64 8.00
N GLY A 106 -17.24 13.69 7.27
CA GLY A 106 -18.63 13.19 7.39
C GLY A 106 -18.69 11.75 7.86
N ALA A 107 -19.45 10.95 7.16
CA ALA A 107 -19.68 9.55 7.49
C ALA A 107 -18.72 8.62 6.73
N ILE A 108 -18.22 7.60 7.44
CA ILE A 108 -17.68 6.40 6.81
C ILE A 108 -18.75 5.32 6.82
N HIS A 109 -19.00 4.73 5.64
CA HIS A 109 -19.92 3.62 5.44
C HIS A 109 -19.15 2.37 5.09
N ILE A 110 -19.29 1.33 5.90
CA ILE A 110 -18.55 0.07 5.78
C ILE A 110 -19.58 -1.04 5.62
N THR A 111 -19.46 -1.84 4.57
CA THR A 111 -20.38 -2.94 4.29
C THR A 111 -19.61 -4.16 3.81
N ASP A 112 -19.93 -5.34 4.34
CA ASP A 112 -19.35 -6.63 3.93
C ASP A 112 -17.81 -6.63 4.00
N VAL A 113 -17.25 -6.23 5.13
CA VAL A 113 -15.80 -6.27 5.38
C VAL A 113 -15.48 -7.41 6.33
N SER A 114 -14.44 -8.20 6.03
CA SER A 114 -14.05 -9.33 6.87
C SER A 114 -12.53 -9.49 7.02
N ASN A 115 -12.11 -10.07 8.17
CA ASN A 115 -10.71 -10.39 8.48
C ASN A 115 -9.76 -9.22 8.20
N SER A 116 -10.17 -8.00 8.55
CA SER A 116 -9.49 -6.79 8.11
C SER A 116 -9.21 -5.83 9.25
N VAL A 117 -8.30 -4.90 9.02
CA VAL A 117 -7.98 -3.82 9.94
C VAL A 117 -8.34 -2.49 9.31
N ILE A 118 -9.09 -1.66 10.03
CA ILE A 118 -9.50 -0.32 9.60
C ILE A 118 -8.93 0.71 10.58
N VAL A 119 -8.25 1.72 10.04
CA VAL A 119 -7.70 2.85 10.80
C VAL A 119 -8.36 4.13 10.28
N THR A 120 -9.18 4.79 11.10
CA THR A 120 -10.01 5.91 10.63
C THR A 120 -10.27 6.96 11.71
N ALA A 121 -10.29 8.22 11.28
CA ALA A 121 -10.87 9.33 12.03
C ALA A 121 -12.08 9.86 11.25
N CYS A 122 -13.27 9.90 11.87
CA CYS A 122 -14.48 10.28 11.16
C CYS A 122 -15.48 10.99 12.10
N ARG A 123 -16.43 11.70 11.50
CA ARG A 123 -17.54 12.27 12.27
C ARG A 123 -18.57 11.19 12.64
N GLN A 124 -18.91 10.32 11.70
CA GLN A 124 -19.85 9.22 11.92
C GLN A 124 -19.28 7.92 11.40
N PHE A 125 -19.33 6.89 12.24
CA PHE A 125 -18.93 5.54 11.86
C PHE A 125 -20.16 4.65 11.70
N ARG A 126 -20.34 4.05 10.53
CA ARG A 126 -21.44 3.14 10.23
C ARG A 126 -20.90 1.87 9.59
N MET A 127 -21.22 0.71 10.19
CA MET A 127 -20.77 -0.60 9.69
C MET A 127 -21.94 -1.57 9.64
N HIS A 128 -22.03 -2.33 8.57
CA HIS A 128 -23.07 -3.34 8.37
C HIS A 128 -22.47 -4.63 7.79
N GLY A 129 -23.02 -5.79 8.21
CA GLY A 129 -22.72 -7.09 7.62
C GLY A 129 -21.24 -7.50 7.67
N SER A 130 -20.48 -7.02 8.65
CA SER A 130 -19.03 -7.19 8.69
C SER A 130 -18.59 -8.16 9.80
N LYS A 131 -17.47 -8.85 9.57
CA LYS A 131 -17.03 -9.92 10.47
C LYS A 131 -15.52 -9.92 10.71
N ASP A 132 -15.10 -10.14 11.97
CA ASP A 132 -13.69 -10.25 12.38
C ASP A 132 -12.87 -9.03 11.94
N VAL A 133 -13.31 -7.82 12.32
CA VAL A 133 -12.66 -6.56 11.94
C VAL A 133 -12.09 -5.85 13.16
N ASP A 134 -10.83 -5.46 13.06
CA ASP A 134 -10.16 -4.59 14.03
C ASP A 134 -10.29 -3.13 13.58
N VAL A 135 -10.75 -2.27 14.47
CA VAL A 135 -10.97 -0.87 14.13
C VAL A 135 -10.24 0.04 15.11
N TYR A 136 -9.25 0.77 14.61
CA TYR A 136 -8.66 1.90 15.30
C TYR A 136 -9.47 3.14 14.94
N LEU A 137 -10.24 3.66 15.90
CA LEU A 137 -11.27 4.64 15.67
C LEU A 137 -11.10 5.91 16.49
N HIS A 138 -11.16 7.06 15.82
CA HIS A 138 -11.58 8.32 16.39
C HIS A 138 -12.91 8.74 15.76
N SER A 139 -13.97 8.94 16.57
CA SER A 139 -15.27 9.34 16.05
C SER A 139 -15.92 10.36 16.97
N THR A 140 -16.50 11.42 16.40
CA THR A 140 -17.19 12.47 17.16
C THR A 140 -18.63 12.07 17.55
N SER A 141 -19.18 11.06 16.90
CA SER A 141 -20.48 10.49 17.27
C SER A 141 -20.36 9.01 17.67
N ARG A 142 -21.38 8.50 18.31
CA ARG A 142 -21.42 7.07 18.67
C ARG A 142 -21.37 6.21 17.41
N PRO A 143 -20.49 5.21 17.32
CA PRO A 143 -20.48 4.25 16.23
C PRO A 143 -21.81 3.50 16.12
N ILE A 144 -22.24 3.24 14.90
CA ILE A 144 -23.42 2.43 14.58
C ILE A 144 -22.92 1.22 13.81
N PHE A 145 -23.27 0.01 14.29
CA PHE A 145 -22.99 -1.23 13.58
C PHE A 145 -24.17 -2.18 13.72
N GLU A 146 -24.52 -2.83 12.61
CA GLU A 146 -25.64 -3.74 12.46
C GLU A 146 -25.18 -5.01 11.76
N ASP A 147 -25.71 -6.15 12.16
CA ASP A 147 -25.38 -7.46 11.57
C ASP A 147 -23.87 -7.76 11.53
N CYS A 148 -23.13 -7.34 12.55
CA CYS A 148 -21.70 -7.52 12.64
C CYS A 148 -21.31 -8.52 13.73
N GLU A 149 -20.19 -9.23 13.50
CA GLU A 149 -19.66 -10.22 14.44
C GLU A 149 -18.13 -10.06 14.58
N GLY A 150 -17.59 -10.33 15.77
CA GLY A 150 -16.13 -10.35 15.99
C GLY A 150 -15.45 -9.00 15.83
N LEU A 151 -16.15 -7.89 16.05
CA LEU A 151 -15.57 -6.55 15.98
C LEU A 151 -14.73 -6.23 17.21
N ARG A 152 -13.53 -5.67 17.01
CA ARG A 152 -12.66 -5.18 18.08
C ARG A 152 -12.32 -3.72 17.83
N PHE A 153 -12.50 -2.89 18.87
CA PHE A 153 -12.24 -1.45 18.77
C PHE A 153 -11.10 -1.03 19.68
N ALA A 154 -10.26 -0.15 19.18
CA ALA A 154 -9.25 0.56 19.95
C ALA A 154 -9.27 2.06 19.59
N PRO A 155 -8.93 2.95 20.54
CA PRO A 155 -8.79 4.37 20.21
C PRO A 155 -7.69 4.58 19.19
N LEU A 156 -7.94 5.50 18.26
CA LEU A 156 -6.92 5.97 17.34
C LEU A 156 -5.91 6.85 18.10
N PRO A 157 -4.60 6.61 17.96
CA PRO A 157 -3.60 7.47 18.60
C PRO A 157 -3.73 8.94 18.15
N ASP A 158 -3.54 9.88 19.07
CA ASP A 158 -3.68 11.33 18.81
C ASP A 158 -2.79 11.83 17.67
N SER A 159 -1.65 11.16 17.44
CA SER A 159 -0.76 11.49 16.32
C SER A 159 -1.38 11.31 14.93
N TYR A 160 -2.50 10.59 14.82
CA TYR A 160 -3.25 10.40 13.58
C TYR A 160 -4.43 11.36 13.44
N VAL A 161 -4.77 12.10 14.48
CA VAL A 161 -5.88 13.05 14.50
C VAL A 161 -5.30 14.45 14.38
N SER A 162 -5.65 15.17 13.30
CA SER A 162 -5.25 16.57 13.19
C SER A 162 -5.92 17.41 14.27
N PRO A 163 -5.24 18.41 14.87
CA PRO A 163 -5.84 19.32 15.83
C PRO A 163 -7.05 20.09 15.29
N SER A 164 -7.15 20.25 13.97
CA SER A 164 -8.28 20.88 13.29
C SER A 164 -9.47 19.94 13.07
N PHE A 165 -9.33 18.65 13.34
CA PHE A 165 -10.43 17.69 13.24
C PHE A 165 -11.27 17.79 14.52
N GLY A 166 -12.20 18.71 14.51
CA GLY A 166 -12.95 19.27 15.62
C GLY A 166 -13.44 18.29 16.69
N ILE A 167 -13.10 18.67 17.85
CA ILE A 167 -13.80 18.33 19.10
C ILE A 167 -15.02 19.24 19.20
#